data_365262bba62a2da814acc93cde0640fe
#
_entry.id   365262bba62a2da814acc93cde0640fe
#
_cell.length_a   1.000
_cell.length_b   1.000
_cell.length_c   1.000
_cell.angle_alpha   90.00
_cell.angle_beta   90.00
_cell.angle_gamma   90.00
#
_symmetry.space_group_name_H-M   'P 1'
#
loop_
_entity.id
_entity.type
_entity.pdbx_description
1 polymer ?
#
loop_
_entity_poly.entity_id
_entity_poly.type
_entity_poly.pdbx_seq_one_letter_code
_entity_poly.pdbx_strand_id
1 'polypeptide(L)'
;SSAASMCIRDSCIRDIFKDFLKEIITDTEKESKRGILEKAGAVFIKRDDFFAAYKCFYEIDEWEKIYGSKPEFHKIYPVLKAENKDFFMKIIKECPKEARKKNYYFTTLMCLVLFFYNERNYLIQYPMEIVYDIEEDNELNDMDKANYLGNLYFVKGYTEFNNIEIMNGFYRQALDYSYFPVNGVTSKIPFNFSCPSILHLYHTEEEKADEELTKLVECMPYYYELSGGHGKGADALMKAEILFNRGEFDAAAILCHKSLYMSDSREQYSISVGAKLLLTRICLNNGKYDDFKQNYDSLSVKNMDFNGLDHEYIVLSELAKGFVDITTGNAKSVSKWLTDWETVENNVNIMCMSYADIIYGKWLLLTEQYTRFLGISGELLGVASIFSNEMPKIYLYIYIAIANNMLGNKDKAVRILGTALDIALANSFVMPFVENYTHISEIVTSYGMDMKYRDFVKKIAGVAAKYGAGVRSILKNAKNKDNFGLTARELEVAKLAAGRLSNKEIAAELFIAESTVKSTMKTIFNKLDINKRQDLMNFFKEK
;
A
#
# COMPACT_ATOMS: atom_id res chain seq x y z
N SER A 1 0.21 30.00 -4.49
CA SER A 1 1.33 30.18 -5.45
C SER A 1 2.63 30.64 -4.78
N SER A 2 2.62 31.19 -3.56
CA SER A 2 3.84 31.67 -2.86
C SER A 2 4.66 30.55 -2.20
N ALA A 3 4.02 29.53 -1.62
CA ALA A 3 4.70 28.42 -0.96
C ALA A 3 5.44 27.49 -1.96
N ALA A 4 4.83 27.19 -3.10
CA ALA A 4 5.48 26.38 -4.16
C ALA A 4 6.68 27.12 -4.79
N SER A 5 6.59 28.45 -4.96
CA SER A 5 7.69 29.29 -5.46
C SER A 5 8.84 29.41 -4.44
N MET A 6 8.54 29.37 -3.14
CA MET A 6 9.53 29.38 -2.07
C MET A 6 10.27 28.03 -2.00
N CYS A 7 9.55 26.90 -2.10
CA CYS A 7 10.13 25.55 -2.12
C CYS A 7 11.06 25.32 -3.33
N ILE A 8 10.71 25.85 -4.52
CA ILE A 8 11.55 25.79 -5.73
C ILE A 8 12.80 26.68 -5.57
N ARG A 9 12.69 27.87 -4.96
CA ARG A 9 13.85 28.72 -4.68
C ARG A 9 14.80 28.08 -3.65
N ASP A 10 14.27 27.49 -2.60
CA ASP A 10 15.09 26.83 -1.56
C ASP A 10 15.82 25.60 -2.11
N SER A 11 15.19 24.81 -3.01
CA SER A 11 15.86 23.69 -3.68
C SER A 11 16.95 24.18 -4.66
N CYS A 12 16.68 25.22 -5.44
CA CYS A 12 17.64 25.79 -6.38
C CYS A 12 18.85 26.43 -5.67
N ILE A 13 18.64 27.16 -4.57
CA ILE A 13 19.72 27.75 -3.75
C ILE A 13 20.53 26.62 -3.08
N ARG A 14 19.89 25.57 -2.64
CA ARG A 14 20.54 24.39 -2.04
C ARG A 14 21.41 23.65 -3.05
N ASP A 15 20.98 23.50 -4.30
CA ASP A 15 21.73 22.85 -5.36
C ASP A 15 22.91 23.71 -5.84
N ILE A 16 22.72 25.01 -6.02
CA ILE A 16 23.80 25.96 -6.34
C ILE A 16 24.83 26.01 -5.21
N PHE A 17 24.41 26.02 -3.95
CA PHE A 17 25.32 25.99 -2.81
C PHE A 17 26.07 24.65 -2.69
N LYS A 18 25.42 23.55 -3.05
CA LYS A 18 26.02 22.22 -3.12
C LYS A 18 27.07 22.11 -4.22
N ASP A 19 26.81 22.69 -5.39
CA ASP A 19 27.76 22.70 -6.50
C ASP A 19 28.95 23.66 -6.21
N PHE A 20 28.68 24.80 -5.60
CA PHE A 20 29.72 25.71 -5.09
C PHE A 20 30.62 25.05 -4.01
N LEU A 21 30.02 24.29 -3.09
CA LEU A 21 30.78 23.52 -2.10
C LEU A 21 31.62 22.41 -2.76
N LYS A 22 31.12 21.75 -3.80
CA LYS A 22 31.88 20.75 -4.56
C LYS A 22 33.07 21.38 -5.27
N GLU A 23 32.91 22.55 -5.86
CA GLU A 23 34.00 23.31 -6.51
C GLU A 23 35.07 23.70 -5.52
N ILE A 24 34.72 24.29 -4.37
CA ILE A 24 35.66 24.61 -3.29
C ILE A 24 36.38 23.37 -2.76
N ILE A 25 35.66 22.24 -2.62
CA ILE A 25 36.25 21.00 -2.10
C ILE A 25 37.22 20.37 -3.10
N THR A 26 36.99 20.53 -4.42
CA THR A 26 37.91 20.02 -5.46
C THR A 26 39.22 20.81 -5.53
N ASP A 27 39.17 22.10 -5.23
CA ASP A 27 40.37 22.99 -5.31
C ASP A 27 41.16 23.10 -3.99
N THR A 28 40.71 22.45 -2.90
CA THR A 28 41.31 22.56 -1.58
C THR A 28 42.32 21.44 -1.32
N GLU A 29 43.39 21.70 -0.60
CA GLU A 29 44.36 20.69 -0.16
C GLU A 29 43.66 19.52 0.58
N LYS A 30 44.15 18.30 0.38
CA LYS A 30 43.56 17.05 0.85
C LYS A 30 43.20 17.04 2.35
N GLU A 31 44.02 17.66 3.20
CA GLU A 31 43.76 17.81 4.65
C GLU A 31 42.60 18.76 4.96
N SER A 32 42.48 19.83 4.19
CA SER A 32 41.35 20.78 4.34
C SER A 32 40.03 20.16 3.88
N LYS A 33 40.02 19.38 2.78
CA LYS A 33 38.88 18.61 2.31
C LYS A 33 38.39 17.63 3.38
N ARG A 34 39.30 16.86 3.99
CA ARG A 34 38.98 15.91 5.06
C ARG A 34 38.27 16.60 6.24
N GLY A 35 38.87 17.72 6.73
CA GLY A 35 38.28 18.46 7.85
C GLY A 35 36.92 19.08 7.58
N ILE A 36 36.66 19.51 6.33
CA ILE A 36 35.34 20.02 5.91
C ILE A 36 34.30 18.91 5.88
N LEU A 37 34.59 17.79 5.23
CA LEU A 37 33.67 16.66 5.12
C LEU A 37 33.38 16.02 6.48
N GLU A 38 34.34 15.93 7.35
CA GLU A 38 34.19 15.45 8.72
C GLU A 38 33.20 16.31 9.52
N LYS A 39 33.36 17.64 9.47
CA LYS A 39 32.45 18.59 10.13
C LYS A 39 31.06 18.56 9.52
N ALA A 40 30.97 18.50 8.19
CA ALA A 40 29.69 18.40 7.49
C ALA A 40 28.94 17.12 7.89
N GLY A 41 29.62 15.97 7.88
CA GLY A 41 29.05 14.70 8.32
C GLY A 41 28.53 14.75 9.75
N ALA A 42 29.30 15.36 10.68
CA ALA A 42 28.87 15.53 12.06
C ALA A 42 27.62 16.45 12.20
N VAL A 43 27.48 17.47 11.36
CA VAL A 43 26.29 18.32 11.32
C VAL A 43 25.08 17.56 10.78
N PHE A 44 25.27 16.74 9.73
CA PHE A 44 24.19 15.92 9.18
C PHE A 44 23.70 14.88 10.19
N ILE A 45 24.59 14.22 10.95
CA ILE A 45 24.17 13.30 12.05
C ILE A 45 23.29 14.04 13.07
N LYS A 46 23.67 15.26 13.49
CA LYS A 46 22.87 16.07 14.43
C LYS A 46 21.49 16.46 13.89
N ARG A 47 21.30 16.42 12.58
CA ARG A 47 20.05 16.73 11.89
C ARG A 47 19.26 15.46 11.49
N ASP A 48 19.69 14.30 11.95
CA ASP A 48 19.15 12.99 11.54
C ASP A 48 19.23 12.70 10.02
N ASP A 49 20.05 13.45 9.28
CA ASP A 49 20.34 13.19 7.86
C ASP A 49 21.52 12.21 7.72
N PHE A 50 21.26 10.96 8.11
CA PHE A 50 22.30 9.92 8.13
C PHE A 50 22.85 9.63 6.72
N PHE A 51 22.02 9.72 5.69
CA PHE A 51 22.47 9.44 4.32
C PHE A 51 23.48 10.47 3.80
N ALA A 52 23.22 11.76 4.02
CA ALA A 52 24.17 12.81 3.68
C ALA A 52 25.46 12.70 4.51
N ALA A 53 25.34 12.34 5.80
CA ALA A 53 26.50 12.08 6.66
C ALA A 53 27.35 10.93 6.14
N TYR A 54 26.74 9.81 5.74
CA TYR A 54 27.47 8.64 5.22
C TYR A 54 28.22 8.96 3.93
N LYS A 55 27.66 9.77 3.05
CA LYS A 55 28.36 10.25 1.85
C LYS A 55 29.61 11.06 2.21
N CYS A 56 29.52 11.95 3.20
CA CYS A 56 30.68 12.73 3.67
C CYS A 56 31.75 11.83 4.28
N PHE A 57 31.38 10.89 5.14
CA PHE A 57 32.33 10.00 5.83
C PHE A 57 32.96 8.98 4.89
N TYR A 58 32.19 8.45 3.93
CA TYR A 58 32.70 7.52 2.91
C TYR A 58 33.83 8.16 2.06
N GLU A 59 33.68 9.44 1.65
CA GLU A 59 34.65 10.17 0.85
C GLU A 59 36.03 10.38 1.55
N ILE A 60 36.06 10.18 2.86
CA ILE A 60 37.25 10.37 3.70
C ILE A 60 37.67 9.11 4.46
N ASP A 61 37.11 7.96 4.09
CA ASP A 61 37.36 6.65 4.70
C ASP A 61 37.12 6.59 6.22
N GLU A 62 36.16 7.39 6.73
CA GLU A 62 35.77 7.41 8.15
C GLU A 62 34.74 6.33 8.46
N TRP A 63 35.11 5.08 8.25
CA TRP A 63 34.23 3.91 8.43
C TRP A 63 33.69 3.76 9.85
N GLU A 64 34.50 4.10 10.86
CA GLU A 64 34.07 4.04 12.26
C GLU A 64 32.95 5.05 12.56
N LYS A 65 32.87 6.17 11.83
CA LYS A 65 31.77 7.14 11.99
C LYS A 65 30.48 6.69 11.29
N ILE A 66 30.60 5.97 10.19
CA ILE A 66 29.45 5.34 9.51
C ILE A 66 28.89 4.23 10.42
N TYR A 67 29.71 3.24 10.75
CA TYR A 67 29.29 2.08 11.52
C TYR A 67 29.08 2.38 13.00
N GLY A 68 29.75 3.36 13.57
CA GLY A 68 29.53 3.83 14.95
C GLY A 68 28.26 4.66 15.13
N SER A 69 27.59 5.05 14.04
CA SER A 69 26.31 5.72 14.11
C SER A 69 25.20 4.75 14.61
N LYS A 70 24.15 5.29 15.21
CA LYS A 70 23.02 4.49 15.74
C LYS A 70 21.70 5.02 15.20
N PRO A 71 21.48 4.99 13.87
CA PRO A 71 20.22 5.45 13.30
C PRO A 71 19.11 4.46 13.66
N GLU A 72 17.93 4.97 13.96
CA GLU A 72 16.73 4.14 13.88
C GLU A 72 16.41 3.83 12.42
N PHE A 73 15.96 2.62 12.13
CA PHE A 73 15.76 2.19 10.73
C PHE A 73 14.81 3.11 9.94
N HIS A 74 13.79 3.67 10.58
CA HIS A 74 12.86 4.61 9.93
C HIS A 74 13.54 5.89 9.41
N LYS A 75 14.75 6.24 9.88
CA LYS A 75 15.55 7.36 9.36
C LYS A 75 16.32 7.00 8.09
N ILE A 76 16.60 5.71 7.87
CA ILE A 76 17.29 5.22 6.67
C ILE A 76 16.27 4.80 5.60
N TYR A 77 15.15 4.23 6.02
CA TYR A 77 14.13 3.68 5.12
C TYR A 77 13.70 4.63 3.98
N PRO A 78 13.41 5.94 4.21
CA PRO A 78 12.98 6.84 3.13
C PRO A 78 14.01 7.07 2.01
N VAL A 79 15.29 6.80 2.29
CA VAL A 79 16.37 6.94 1.31
C VAL A 79 16.76 5.63 0.62
N LEU A 80 16.09 4.52 0.93
CA LEU A 80 16.26 3.23 0.25
C LEU A 80 15.54 3.24 -1.11
N LYS A 81 15.99 4.11 -2.00
CA LYS A 81 15.49 4.23 -3.38
C LYS A 81 16.46 3.60 -4.35
N ALA A 82 15.99 3.20 -5.54
CA ALA A 82 16.80 2.56 -6.57
C ALA A 82 18.08 3.36 -6.89
N GLU A 83 17.99 4.68 -6.96
CA GLU A 83 19.12 5.60 -7.23
C GLU A 83 20.23 5.56 -6.17
N ASN A 84 19.94 5.13 -4.96
CA ASN A 84 20.89 5.08 -3.83
C ASN A 84 21.46 3.67 -3.60
N LYS A 85 21.00 2.67 -4.34
CA LYS A 85 21.40 1.28 -4.19
C LYS A 85 22.90 1.08 -4.26
N ASP A 86 23.55 1.61 -5.29
CA ASP A 86 24.98 1.45 -5.50
C ASP A 86 25.82 1.99 -4.34
N PHE A 87 25.39 3.09 -3.75
CA PHE A 87 26.08 3.67 -2.60
C PHE A 87 25.97 2.78 -1.36
N PHE A 88 24.78 2.28 -1.05
CA PHE A 88 24.61 1.37 0.08
C PHE A 88 25.37 0.06 -0.14
N MET A 89 25.37 -0.46 -1.36
CA MET A 89 26.14 -1.67 -1.70
C MET A 89 27.65 -1.46 -1.52
N LYS A 90 28.19 -0.25 -1.82
CA LYS A 90 29.58 0.09 -1.52
C LYS A 90 29.85 0.09 -0.01
N ILE A 91 28.99 0.74 0.79
CA ILE A 91 29.11 0.74 2.26
C ILE A 91 29.20 -0.69 2.81
N ILE A 92 28.36 -1.60 2.30
CA ILE A 92 28.32 -2.98 2.78
C ILE A 92 29.56 -3.79 2.34
N LYS A 93 29.98 -3.64 1.07
CA LYS A 93 31.05 -4.44 0.49
C LYS A 93 32.44 -4.00 0.85
N GLU A 94 32.65 -2.69 0.96
CA GLU A 94 33.99 -2.09 1.12
C GLU A 94 34.33 -1.84 2.60
N CYS A 95 33.37 -2.01 3.52
CA CYS A 95 33.60 -1.78 4.93
C CYS A 95 34.67 -2.72 5.50
N PRO A 96 35.71 -2.20 6.15
CA PRO A 96 36.70 -3.02 6.84
C PRO A 96 36.06 -3.83 7.98
N LYS A 97 36.53 -5.08 8.17
CA LYS A 97 36.01 -5.97 9.22
C LYS A 97 36.06 -5.32 10.62
N GLU A 98 37.12 -4.61 10.93
CA GLU A 98 37.29 -3.94 12.23
C GLU A 98 36.27 -2.81 12.45
N ALA A 99 35.84 -2.11 11.40
CA ALA A 99 34.79 -1.10 11.50
C ALA A 99 33.40 -1.75 11.72
N ARG A 100 33.10 -2.89 11.09
CA ARG A 100 31.87 -3.66 11.31
C ARG A 100 31.71 -4.09 12.77
N LYS A 101 32.80 -4.55 13.39
CA LYS A 101 32.85 -4.99 14.79
C LYS A 101 32.56 -3.88 15.80
N LYS A 102 32.81 -2.61 15.45
CA LYS A 102 32.54 -1.47 16.35
C LYS A 102 31.06 -1.31 16.68
N ASN A 103 30.15 -1.77 15.81
CA ASN A 103 28.72 -1.67 16.04
C ASN A 103 27.93 -2.74 15.25
N TYR A 104 27.75 -3.89 15.85
CA TYR A 104 26.95 -4.99 15.27
C TYR A 104 25.48 -4.62 15.05
N TYR A 105 24.94 -3.65 15.79
CA TYR A 105 23.61 -3.13 15.55
C TYR A 105 23.49 -2.54 14.13
N PHE A 106 24.38 -1.60 13.76
CA PHE A 106 24.36 -1.01 12.42
C PHE A 106 24.66 -2.05 11.33
N THR A 107 25.58 -2.96 11.60
CA THR A 107 25.91 -4.06 10.69
C THR A 107 24.67 -4.93 10.43
N THR A 108 23.87 -5.22 11.46
CA THR A 108 22.59 -5.95 11.34
C THR A 108 21.55 -5.15 10.55
N LEU A 109 21.48 -3.82 10.71
CA LEU A 109 20.60 -2.98 9.90
C LEU A 109 20.91 -3.05 8.40
N MET A 110 22.17 -3.29 8.02
CA MET A 110 22.52 -3.46 6.61
C MET A 110 21.90 -4.73 5.99
N CYS A 111 21.54 -5.72 6.79
CA CYS A 111 20.74 -6.85 6.31
C CYS A 111 19.34 -6.41 5.83
N LEU A 112 18.70 -5.45 6.54
CA LEU A 112 17.43 -4.85 6.08
C LEU A 112 17.63 -4.06 4.77
N VAL A 113 18.73 -3.32 4.65
CA VAL A 113 19.07 -2.61 3.41
C VAL A 113 19.19 -3.58 2.24
N LEU A 114 19.90 -4.71 2.42
CA LEU A 114 20.02 -5.77 1.42
C LEU A 114 18.66 -6.38 1.06
N PHE A 115 17.79 -6.57 2.04
CA PHE A 115 16.42 -7.06 1.84
C PHE A 115 15.59 -6.12 0.98
N PHE A 116 15.57 -4.82 1.30
CA PHE A 116 14.80 -3.84 0.53
C PHE A 116 15.32 -3.64 -0.90
N TYR A 117 16.61 -3.89 -1.14
CA TYR A 117 17.18 -3.90 -2.49
C TYR A 117 17.10 -5.27 -3.20
N ASN A 118 16.45 -6.26 -2.58
CA ASN A 118 16.30 -7.62 -3.09
C ASN A 118 17.64 -8.29 -3.44
N GLU A 119 18.69 -8.04 -2.64
CA GLU A 119 20.02 -8.59 -2.83
C GLU A 119 20.15 -9.98 -2.18
N ARG A 120 19.38 -10.96 -2.69
CA ARG A 120 19.21 -12.30 -2.09
C ARG A 120 20.54 -13.05 -1.84
N ASN A 121 21.48 -12.98 -2.76
CA ASN A 121 22.78 -13.66 -2.60
C ASN A 121 23.55 -13.13 -1.39
N TYR A 122 23.53 -11.81 -1.18
CA TYR A 122 24.16 -11.19 -0.02
C TYR A 122 23.39 -11.45 1.28
N LEU A 123 22.07 -11.54 1.22
CA LEU A 123 21.23 -11.87 2.38
C LEU A 123 21.48 -13.29 2.95
N ILE A 124 22.00 -14.21 2.14
CA ILE A 124 22.39 -15.54 2.60
C ILE A 124 23.74 -15.48 3.32
N GLN A 125 24.72 -14.79 2.73
CA GLN A 125 26.12 -14.82 3.20
C GLN A 125 26.38 -13.82 4.33
N TYR A 126 25.95 -12.58 4.19
CA TYR A 126 26.28 -11.49 5.09
C TYR A 126 25.81 -11.69 6.54
N PRO A 127 24.59 -12.19 6.82
CA PRO A 127 24.20 -12.52 8.19
C PRO A 127 25.04 -13.64 8.82
N MET A 128 25.48 -14.62 8.03
CA MET A 128 26.34 -15.70 8.54
C MET A 128 27.74 -15.20 8.93
N GLU A 129 28.30 -14.28 8.14
CA GLU A 129 29.55 -13.60 8.51
C GLU A 129 29.41 -12.83 9.83
N ILE A 130 28.26 -12.17 10.04
CA ILE A 130 27.98 -11.42 11.27
C ILE A 130 27.90 -12.35 12.48
N VAL A 131 27.21 -13.49 12.35
CA VAL A 131 27.15 -14.52 13.43
C VAL A 131 28.58 -14.92 13.82
N TYR A 132 29.38 -15.30 12.83
CA TYR A 132 30.76 -15.69 13.07
C TYR A 132 31.58 -14.58 13.75
N ASP A 133 31.46 -13.34 13.27
CA ASP A 133 32.18 -12.19 13.82
C ASP A 133 31.79 -11.93 15.29
N ILE A 134 30.50 -12.09 15.66
CA ILE A 134 30.02 -11.91 17.04
C ILE A 134 30.51 -13.04 17.95
N GLU A 135 30.45 -14.29 17.50
CA GLU A 135 30.86 -15.46 18.29
C GLU A 135 32.35 -15.44 18.60
N GLU A 136 33.17 -15.07 17.63
CA GLU A 136 34.64 -15.02 17.72
C GLU A 136 35.16 -13.71 18.40
N ASP A 137 34.29 -12.74 18.68
CA ASP A 137 34.68 -11.49 19.29
C ASP A 137 34.93 -11.65 20.80
N ASN A 138 36.21 -11.68 21.18
CA ASN A 138 36.62 -11.83 22.58
C ASN A 138 36.54 -10.55 23.40
N GLU A 139 36.25 -9.39 22.80
CA GLU A 139 36.03 -8.14 23.50
C GLU A 139 34.59 -8.02 24.03
N LEU A 140 33.66 -8.81 23.48
CA LEU A 140 32.25 -8.84 23.90
C LEU A 140 32.05 -9.78 25.08
N ASN A 141 31.26 -9.32 26.07
CA ASN A 141 30.74 -10.21 27.09
C ASN A 141 29.55 -11.05 26.58
N ASP A 142 29.18 -12.10 27.31
CA ASP A 142 28.12 -13.03 26.91
C ASP A 142 26.76 -12.35 26.70
N MET A 143 26.45 -11.33 27.51
CA MET A 143 25.20 -10.59 27.40
C MET A 143 25.12 -9.74 26.12
N ASP A 144 26.23 -9.07 25.76
CA ASP A 144 26.28 -8.29 24.52
C ASP A 144 26.23 -9.21 23.28
N LYS A 145 26.97 -10.34 23.31
CA LYS A 145 26.88 -11.36 22.25
C LYS A 145 25.44 -11.83 22.06
N ALA A 146 24.79 -12.20 23.15
CA ALA A 146 23.40 -12.65 23.10
C ALA A 146 22.48 -11.57 22.52
N ASN A 147 22.57 -10.33 22.96
CA ASN A 147 21.76 -9.23 22.44
C ASN A 147 21.98 -8.99 20.94
N TYR A 148 23.23 -9.02 20.46
CA TYR A 148 23.51 -8.84 19.03
C TYR A 148 22.99 -10.03 18.20
N LEU A 149 23.14 -11.25 18.66
CA LEU A 149 22.60 -12.43 18.01
C LEU A 149 21.06 -12.40 17.97
N GLY A 150 20.41 -12.02 19.06
CA GLY A 150 18.95 -11.85 19.10
C GLY A 150 18.45 -10.84 18.08
N ASN A 151 19.12 -9.67 17.98
CA ASN A 151 18.82 -8.67 16.95
C ASN A 151 19.00 -9.24 15.53
N LEU A 152 20.08 -9.97 15.30
CA LEU A 152 20.38 -10.53 13.98
C LEU A 152 19.36 -11.60 13.59
N TYR A 153 18.99 -12.50 14.49
CA TYR A 153 17.97 -13.51 14.22
C TYR A 153 16.60 -12.90 13.98
N PHE A 154 16.26 -11.84 14.69
CA PHE A 154 15.03 -11.08 14.41
C PHE A 154 15.04 -10.52 12.98
N VAL A 155 16.13 -9.86 12.57
CA VAL A 155 16.27 -9.31 11.22
C VAL A 155 16.28 -10.44 10.17
N LYS A 156 16.90 -11.58 10.45
CA LYS A 156 16.82 -12.76 9.55
C LYS A 156 15.38 -13.22 9.36
N GLY A 157 14.60 -13.32 10.44
CA GLY A 157 13.17 -13.63 10.32
C GLY A 157 12.41 -12.63 9.46
N TYR A 158 12.73 -11.34 9.56
CA TYR A 158 12.14 -10.31 8.74
C TYR A 158 12.54 -10.42 7.26
N THR A 159 13.80 -10.79 6.97
CA THR A 159 14.31 -10.95 5.60
C THR A 159 13.81 -12.22 4.89
N GLU A 160 13.27 -13.18 5.64
CA GLU A 160 12.57 -14.37 5.10
C GLU A 160 11.08 -14.09 4.80
N PHE A 161 10.78 -12.85 4.49
CA PHE A 161 9.42 -12.34 4.23
C PHE A 161 8.58 -13.34 3.44
N ASN A 162 7.35 -13.54 3.93
CA ASN A 162 6.27 -14.42 3.54
C ASN A 162 6.50 -15.95 3.65
N ASN A 163 7.68 -16.40 4.01
CA ASN A 163 7.88 -17.76 4.47
C ASN A 163 7.67 -17.86 5.99
N ILE A 164 6.39 -17.93 6.41
CA ILE A 164 5.99 -17.80 7.82
C ILE A 164 6.66 -18.86 8.71
N GLU A 165 6.90 -20.05 8.20
CA GLU A 165 7.53 -21.14 8.97
C GLU A 165 9.00 -20.81 9.30
N ILE A 166 9.76 -20.34 8.31
CA ILE A 166 11.15 -19.92 8.52
C ILE A 166 11.20 -18.67 9.41
N MET A 167 10.31 -17.68 9.15
CA MET A 167 10.19 -16.50 10.00
C MET A 167 9.97 -16.87 11.47
N ASN A 168 9.04 -17.79 11.74
CA ASN A 168 8.73 -18.28 13.10
C ASN A 168 9.95 -18.91 13.76
N GLY A 169 10.71 -19.75 13.03
CA GLY A 169 11.94 -20.35 13.52
C GLY A 169 12.96 -19.30 14.00
N PHE A 170 13.19 -18.27 13.19
CA PHE A 170 14.11 -17.19 13.55
C PHE A 170 13.60 -16.31 14.68
N TYR A 171 12.30 -16.03 14.79
CA TYR A 171 11.76 -15.25 15.89
C TYR A 171 11.85 -16.00 17.22
N ARG A 172 11.61 -17.30 17.25
CA ARG A 172 11.85 -18.14 18.44
C ARG A 172 13.31 -18.11 18.83
N GLN A 173 14.22 -18.31 17.88
CA GLN A 173 15.65 -18.25 18.14
C GLN A 173 16.08 -16.85 18.63
N ALA A 174 15.51 -15.78 18.09
CA ALA A 174 15.78 -14.42 18.58
C ALA A 174 15.37 -14.25 20.04
N LEU A 175 14.23 -14.82 20.48
CA LEU A 175 13.80 -14.78 21.89
C LEU A 175 14.73 -15.56 22.82
N ASP A 176 15.31 -16.66 22.39
CA ASP A 176 16.27 -17.42 23.19
C ASP A 176 17.53 -16.61 23.56
N TYR A 177 17.87 -15.62 22.72
CA TYR A 177 19.02 -14.73 22.92
C TYR A 177 18.66 -13.36 23.49
N SER A 178 17.45 -12.84 23.25
CA SER A 178 17.11 -11.44 23.56
C SER A 178 16.60 -11.27 24.98
N TYR A 179 17.25 -10.41 25.75
CA TYR A 179 16.76 -9.95 27.07
C TYR A 179 15.86 -8.70 26.97
N PHE A 180 15.78 -8.05 25.80
CA PHE A 180 15.04 -6.80 25.56
C PHE A 180 14.41 -6.79 24.17
N PRO A 181 13.36 -5.97 23.94
CA PRO A 181 12.82 -5.75 22.60
C PRO A 181 13.93 -5.35 21.63
N VAL A 182 13.85 -5.88 20.41
CA VAL A 182 14.87 -5.70 19.39
C VAL A 182 14.85 -4.27 18.88
N ASN A 183 15.99 -3.61 18.93
CA ASN A 183 16.16 -2.27 18.36
C ASN A 183 16.21 -2.37 16.82
N GLY A 184 15.34 -1.66 16.11
CA GLY A 184 15.48 -1.53 14.66
C GLY A 184 14.19 -1.51 13.88
N VAL A 185 13.19 -2.31 14.25
CA VAL A 185 11.84 -2.21 13.68
C VAL A 185 10.98 -1.43 14.66
N THR A 186 10.66 -0.20 14.30
CA THR A 186 9.79 0.65 15.13
C THR A 186 8.35 0.50 14.69
N SER A 187 7.39 0.76 15.59
CA SER A 187 5.96 0.82 15.29
C SER A 187 5.58 1.86 14.23
N LYS A 188 6.53 2.70 13.83
CA LYS A 188 6.37 3.76 12.83
C LYS A 188 6.41 3.24 11.39
N ILE A 189 7.15 2.16 11.11
CA ILE A 189 7.23 1.58 9.77
C ILE A 189 5.93 0.82 9.47
N PRO A 190 5.36 0.91 8.26
CA PRO A 190 4.21 0.10 7.90
C PRO A 190 4.55 -1.40 7.96
N PHE A 191 3.91 -2.15 8.88
CA PHE A 191 4.09 -3.61 8.99
C PHE A 191 3.86 -4.33 7.65
N ASN A 192 2.92 -3.83 6.89
CA ASN A 192 2.47 -4.40 5.62
C ASN A 192 3.17 -3.80 4.38
N PHE A 193 4.32 -3.13 4.53
CA PHE A 193 5.06 -2.52 3.42
C PHE A 193 4.19 -1.60 2.53
N SER A 194 3.24 -0.90 3.13
CA SER A 194 2.21 -0.08 2.47
C SER A 194 1.18 -0.86 1.66
N CYS A 195 1.14 -2.20 1.73
CA CYS A 195 0.09 -3.02 1.15
C CYS A 195 -1.13 -3.08 2.08
N PRO A 196 -2.33 -2.62 1.68
CA PRO A 196 -3.49 -2.59 2.56
C PRO A 196 -4.18 -3.95 2.75
N SER A 197 -3.45 -5.06 2.56
CA SER A 197 -3.96 -6.42 2.73
C SER A 197 -2.87 -7.36 3.24
N ILE A 198 -3.15 -8.09 4.30
CA ILE A 198 -2.25 -9.10 4.84
C ILE A 198 -2.33 -10.40 4.03
N LEU A 199 -3.53 -10.77 3.58
CA LEU A 199 -3.73 -11.95 2.75
C LEU A 199 -2.94 -11.87 1.42
N HIS A 200 -2.88 -10.69 0.79
CA HIS A 200 -2.09 -10.49 -0.43
C HIS A 200 -0.58 -10.68 -0.20
N LEU A 201 -0.10 -10.43 1.01
CA LEU A 201 1.32 -10.56 1.35
C LEU A 201 1.71 -11.99 1.73
N TYR A 202 0.84 -12.71 2.43
CA TYR A 202 1.19 -13.97 3.09
C TYR A 202 0.49 -15.21 2.54
N HIS A 203 -0.41 -15.07 1.56
CA HIS A 203 -1.00 -16.23 0.86
C HIS A 203 -0.17 -16.56 -0.38
N THR A 204 0.66 -17.59 -0.28
CA THR A 204 1.72 -17.93 -1.23
C THR A 204 1.61 -19.32 -1.84
N GLU A 205 0.77 -20.18 -1.27
CA GLU A 205 0.57 -21.54 -1.73
C GLU A 205 -0.91 -21.82 -1.98
N GLU A 206 -1.21 -22.39 -3.14
CA GLU A 206 -2.57 -22.84 -3.47
C GLU A 206 -3.09 -23.80 -2.37
N GLU A 207 -4.40 -23.74 -2.11
CA GLU A 207 -5.10 -24.59 -1.12
C GLU A 207 -4.73 -24.38 0.36
N LYS A 208 -3.77 -23.51 0.70
CA LYS A 208 -3.20 -23.44 2.04
C LYS A 208 -3.54 -22.20 2.86
N ALA A 209 -4.53 -21.40 2.46
CA ALA A 209 -4.83 -20.15 3.17
C ALA A 209 -5.12 -20.33 4.67
N ASP A 210 -5.81 -21.42 5.08
CA ASP A 210 -6.09 -21.72 6.49
C ASP A 210 -4.83 -22.23 7.23
N GLU A 211 -3.98 -22.98 6.56
CA GLU A 211 -2.71 -23.44 7.12
C GLU A 211 -1.75 -22.27 7.31
N GLU A 212 -1.61 -21.40 6.31
CA GLU A 212 -0.81 -20.18 6.39
C GLU A 212 -1.31 -19.22 7.49
N LEU A 213 -2.64 -19.07 7.62
CA LEU A 213 -3.23 -18.34 8.73
C LEU A 213 -2.85 -18.95 10.08
N THR A 214 -2.93 -20.26 10.21
CA THR A 214 -2.56 -20.96 11.45
C THR A 214 -1.09 -20.70 11.79
N LYS A 215 -0.18 -20.84 10.81
CA LYS A 215 1.24 -20.53 10.97
C LYS A 215 1.46 -19.06 11.36
N LEU A 216 0.71 -18.12 10.76
CA LEU A 216 0.81 -16.70 11.11
C LEU A 216 0.34 -16.44 12.54
N VAL A 217 -0.78 -17.01 12.96
CA VAL A 217 -1.29 -16.90 14.34
C VAL A 217 -0.28 -17.43 15.36
N GLU A 218 0.43 -18.50 15.03
CA GLU A 218 1.49 -19.06 15.88
C GLU A 218 2.76 -18.21 15.90
N CYS A 219 3.10 -17.56 14.78
CA CYS A 219 4.30 -16.76 14.62
C CYS A 219 4.17 -15.37 15.29
N MET A 220 3.02 -14.71 15.14
CA MET A 220 2.84 -13.32 15.56
C MET A 220 3.09 -13.04 17.04
N PRO A 221 2.77 -13.90 18.02
CA PRO A 221 3.11 -13.66 19.43
C PRO A 221 4.60 -13.42 19.66
N TYR A 222 5.48 -14.22 19.06
CA TYR A 222 6.94 -14.06 19.15
C TYR A 222 7.40 -12.76 18.50
N TYR A 223 6.86 -12.45 17.34
CA TYR A 223 7.13 -11.19 16.66
C TYR A 223 6.69 -9.97 17.47
N TYR A 224 5.48 -10.00 18.07
CA TYR A 224 4.97 -8.92 18.89
C TYR A 224 5.83 -8.66 20.12
N GLU A 225 6.32 -9.71 20.76
CA GLU A 225 7.19 -9.62 21.93
C GLU A 225 8.52 -8.96 21.55
N LEU A 226 9.16 -9.43 20.50
CA LEU A 226 10.43 -8.89 20.00
C LEU A 226 10.33 -7.45 19.51
N SER A 227 9.23 -7.08 18.86
CA SER A 227 9.06 -5.78 18.18
C SER A 227 8.29 -4.74 19.02
N GLY A 228 7.94 -5.04 20.27
CA GLY A 228 7.12 -4.14 21.09
C GLY A 228 5.69 -3.97 20.60
N GLY A 229 5.16 -4.95 19.85
CA GLY A 229 3.78 -4.98 19.35
C GLY A 229 3.57 -4.44 17.96
N HIS A 230 4.65 -4.25 17.17
CA HIS A 230 4.55 -3.89 15.75
C HIS A 230 3.70 -4.92 14.99
N GLY A 231 2.82 -4.45 14.09
CA GLY A 231 1.91 -5.31 13.33
C GLY A 231 0.74 -5.91 14.13
N LYS A 232 0.51 -5.45 15.38
CA LYS A 232 -0.57 -5.97 16.24
C LYS A 232 -1.92 -5.91 15.55
N GLY A 233 -2.59 -7.07 15.42
CA GLY A 233 -3.89 -7.22 14.75
C GLY A 233 -3.80 -7.76 13.31
N ALA A 234 -2.59 -7.99 12.76
CA ALA A 234 -2.41 -8.52 11.41
C ALA A 234 -3.01 -9.93 11.24
N ASP A 235 -2.85 -10.79 12.24
CA ASP A 235 -3.44 -12.13 12.28
C ASP A 235 -4.98 -12.10 12.21
N ALA A 236 -5.59 -11.21 12.98
CA ALA A 236 -7.04 -11.01 12.95
C ALA A 236 -7.51 -10.45 11.61
N LEU A 237 -6.73 -9.54 10.99
CA LEU A 237 -7.02 -8.99 9.67
C LEU A 237 -6.93 -10.06 8.59
N MET A 238 -5.88 -10.87 8.55
CA MET A 238 -5.76 -11.96 7.56
C MET A 238 -6.95 -12.92 7.65
N LYS A 239 -7.36 -13.29 8.87
CA LYS A 239 -8.54 -14.13 9.07
C LYS A 239 -9.83 -13.47 8.55
N ALA A 240 -9.99 -12.16 8.79
CA ALA A 240 -11.12 -11.41 8.26
C ALA A 240 -11.13 -11.38 6.73
N GLU A 241 -9.96 -11.22 6.10
CA GLU A 241 -9.82 -11.21 4.63
C GLU A 241 -10.14 -12.58 4.02
N ILE A 242 -9.72 -13.68 4.64
CA ILE A 242 -10.07 -15.05 4.20
C ILE A 242 -11.59 -15.23 4.24
N LEU A 243 -12.25 -14.89 5.37
CA LEU A 243 -13.70 -15.02 5.50
C LEU A 243 -14.46 -14.13 4.51
N PHE A 244 -13.99 -12.89 4.31
CA PHE A 244 -14.55 -11.99 3.30
C PHE A 244 -14.46 -12.60 1.90
N ASN A 245 -13.29 -13.12 1.51
CA ASN A 245 -13.12 -13.75 0.20
C ASN A 245 -13.98 -14.99 0.02
N ARG A 246 -14.37 -15.65 1.10
CA ARG A 246 -15.35 -16.74 1.12
C ARG A 246 -16.82 -16.26 1.10
N GLY A 247 -17.07 -14.96 1.19
CA GLY A 247 -18.42 -14.38 1.24
C GLY A 247 -19.06 -14.41 2.63
N GLU A 248 -18.27 -14.61 3.70
CA GLU A 248 -18.72 -14.67 5.10
C GLU A 248 -18.59 -13.28 5.76
N PHE A 249 -19.39 -12.33 5.28
CA PHE A 249 -19.23 -10.90 5.57
C PHE A 249 -19.41 -10.52 7.04
N ASP A 250 -20.38 -11.13 7.74
CA ASP A 250 -20.66 -10.79 9.15
C ASP A 250 -19.50 -11.22 10.05
N ALA A 251 -18.99 -12.43 9.85
CA ALA A 251 -17.84 -12.94 10.58
C ALA A 251 -16.57 -12.13 10.26
N ALA A 252 -16.37 -11.74 8.99
CA ALA A 252 -15.28 -10.87 8.57
C ALA A 252 -15.36 -9.51 9.26
N ALA A 253 -16.55 -8.88 9.34
CA ALA A 253 -16.73 -7.59 10.00
C ALA A 253 -16.35 -7.64 11.48
N ILE A 254 -16.76 -8.68 12.21
CA ILE A 254 -16.40 -8.87 13.63
C ILE A 254 -14.88 -8.90 13.81
N LEU A 255 -14.18 -9.63 12.93
CA LEU A 255 -12.71 -9.73 12.99
C LEU A 255 -12.00 -8.43 12.57
N CYS A 256 -12.58 -7.67 11.62
CA CYS A 256 -12.09 -6.32 11.31
C CYS A 256 -12.13 -5.42 12.54
N HIS A 257 -13.25 -5.40 13.29
CA HIS A 257 -13.35 -4.62 14.52
C HIS A 257 -12.38 -5.10 15.60
N LYS A 258 -12.14 -6.41 15.71
CA LYS A 258 -11.10 -6.96 16.59
C LYS A 258 -9.72 -6.46 16.17
N SER A 259 -9.40 -6.52 14.87
CA SER A 259 -8.13 -6.03 14.32
C SER A 259 -7.95 -4.54 14.59
N LEU A 260 -8.97 -3.71 14.38
CA LEU A 260 -8.95 -2.27 14.69
C LEU A 260 -8.67 -2.00 16.16
N TYR A 261 -9.38 -2.69 17.07
CA TYR A 261 -9.13 -2.55 18.51
C TYR A 261 -7.68 -2.88 18.90
N MET A 262 -7.13 -3.95 18.31
CA MET A 262 -5.75 -4.38 18.57
C MET A 262 -4.73 -3.41 17.99
N SER A 263 -4.93 -2.93 16.77
CA SER A 263 -4.02 -2.03 16.06
C SER A 263 -4.04 -0.62 16.63
N ASP A 264 -5.22 -0.06 16.94
CA ASP A 264 -5.36 1.29 17.46
C ASP A 264 -4.73 1.41 18.86
N SER A 265 -4.84 0.35 19.70
CA SER A 265 -4.21 0.31 21.02
C SER A 265 -2.67 0.38 20.98
N ARG A 266 -2.06 0.23 19.83
CA ARG A 266 -0.60 0.22 19.58
C ARG A 266 -0.17 1.14 18.44
N GLU A 267 -1.03 2.02 17.99
CA GLU A 267 -0.78 2.97 16.89
C GLU A 267 -0.31 2.28 15.58
N GLN A 268 -0.85 1.08 15.31
CA GLN A 268 -0.50 0.31 14.10
C GLN A 268 -1.36 0.74 12.92
N TYR A 269 -1.16 1.96 12.43
CA TYR A 269 -1.98 2.60 11.38
C TYR A 269 -2.08 1.78 10.10
N SER A 270 -1.02 1.07 9.72
CA SER A 270 -1.03 0.25 8.50
C SER A 270 -2.02 -0.92 8.58
N ILE A 271 -2.18 -1.52 9.76
CA ILE A 271 -3.18 -2.56 10.00
C ILE A 271 -4.58 -1.95 10.09
N SER A 272 -4.73 -0.79 10.76
CA SER A 272 -6.01 -0.08 10.84
C SER A 272 -6.55 0.28 9.45
N VAL A 273 -5.70 0.76 8.52
CA VAL A 273 -6.10 1.07 7.13
C VAL A 273 -6.58 -0.19 6.41
N GLY A 274 -5.88 -1.33 6.55
CA GLY A 274 -6.30 -2.61 5.96
C GLY A 274 -7.67 -3.06 6.46
N ALA A 275 -7.91 -2.99 7.79
CA ALA A 275 -9.19 -3.35 8.38
C ALA A 275 -10.33 -2.41 7.94
N LYS A 276 -10.08 -1.10 7.85
CA LYS A 276 -11.03 -0.10 7.31
C LYS A 276 -11.33 -0.33 5.83
N LEU A 277 -10.34 -0.68 5.03
CA LEU A 277 -10.54 -1.08 3.64
C LEU A 277 -11.50 -2.27 3.54
N LEU A 278 -11.28 -3.31 4.34
CA LEU A 278 -12.12 -4.49 4.33
C LEU A 278 -13.55 -4.16 4.78
N LEU A 279 -13.74 -3.34 5.81
CA LEU A 279 -15.07 -2.84 6.21
C LEU A 279 -15.73 -2.03 5.09
N THR A 280 -14.99 -1.19 4.37
CA THR A 280 -15.49 -0.46 3.20
C THR A 280 -16.01 -1.42 2.12
N ARG A 281 -15.25 -2.49 1.82
CA ARG A 281 -15.66 -3.54 0.86
C ARG A 281 -16.91 -4.32 1.35
N ILE A 282 -17.01 -4.60 2.65
CA ILE A 282 -18.20 -5.23 3.25
C ILE A 282 -19.44 -4.31 3.10
N CYS A 283 -19.28 -2.98 3.27
CA CYS A 283 -20.37 -2.03 3.06
C CYS A 283 -20.89 -2.04 1.62
N LEU A 284 -20.05 -2.33 0.61
CA LEU A 284 -20.50 -2.51 -0.78
C LEU A 284 -21.53 -3.64 -0.91
N ASN A 285 -21.33 -4.74 -0.18
CA ASN A 285 -22.32 -5.84 -0.17
C ASN A 285 -23.62 -5.45 0.53
N ASN A 286 -23.56 -4.60 1.56
CA ASN A 286 -24.72 -4.23 2.36
C ASN A 286 -25.54 -3.08 1.75
N GLY A 287 -24.96 -2.32 0.82
CA GLY A 287 -25.62 -1.21 0.12
C GLY A 287 -25.91 0.03 0.99
N LYS A 288 -25.28 0.14 2.18
CA LYS A 288 -25.46 1.23 3.13
C LYS A 288 -24.47 2.36 2.82
N TYR A 289 -24.93 3.42 2.19
CA TYR A 289 -24.10 4.51 1.71
C TYR A 289 -23.35 5.26 2.84
N ASP A 290 -24.03 5.56 3.94
CA ASP A 290 -23.40 6.35 5.02
C ASP A 290 -22.27 5.59 5.70
N ASP A 291 -22.47 4.30 5.98
CA ASP A 291 -21.42 3.42 6.53
C ASP A 291 -20.25 3.29 5.54
N PHE A 292 -20.57 3.10 4.23
CA PHE A 292 -19.55 3.07 3.18
C PHE A 292 -18.73 4.36 3.14
N LYS A 293 -19.41 5.52 3.10
CA LYS A 293 -18.76 6.82 3.01
C LYS A 293 -17.86 7.10 4.20
N GLN A 294 -18.34 6.80 5.42
CA GLN A 294 -17.56 6.97 6.64
C GLN A 294 -16.29 6.11 6.61
N ASN A 295 -16.40 4.81 6.27
CA ASN A 295 -15.25 3.93 6.19
C ASN A 295 -14.28 4.36 5.07
N TYR A 296 -14.79 4.71 3.88
CA TYR A 296 -13.97 5.18 2.76
C TYR A 296 -13.18 6.46 3.11
N ASP A 297 -13.84 7.45 3.73
CA ASP A 297 -13.17 8.69 4.16
C ASP A 297 -12.10 8.43 5.22
N SER A 298 -12.31 7.46 6.10
CA SER A 298 -11.38 7.07 7.14
C SER A 298 -10.13 6.35 6.62
N LEU A 299 -10.07 5.98 5.34
CA LEU A 299 -8.84 5.48 4.69
C LEU A 299 -7.80 6.57 4.50
N SER A 300 -8.19 7.86 4.59
CA SER A 300 -7.26 8.98 4.46
C SER A 300 -6.41 9.15 5.70
N VAL A 301 -5.11 9.29 5.51
CA VAL A 301 -4.13 9.58 6.58
C VAL A 301 -3.71 11.05 6.60
N LYS A 302 -4.54 11.95 6.05
CA LYS A 302 -4.24 13.39 5.99
C LYS A 302 -4.10 13.99 7.40
N ASN A 303 -3.14 14.90 7.56
CA ASN A 303 -2.84 15.64 8.80
C ASN A 303 -2.26 14.78 9.95
N MET A 304 -1.75 13.60 9.67
CA MET A 304 -0.95 12.82 10.62
C MET A 304 0.54 13.06 10.35
N ASP A 305 1.34 13.10 11.41
CA ASP A 305 2.81 13.14 11.32
C ASP A 305 3.35 11.73 11.54
N PHE A 306 3.98 11.17 10.52
CA PHE A 306 4.57 9.84 10.55
C PHE A 306 6.10 9.86 10.70
N ASN A 307 6.65 10.97 11.20
CA ASN A 307 8.09 11.10 11.48
C ASN A 307 8.99 10.84 10.25
N GLY A 308 8.59 11.38 9.10
CA GLY A 308 9.32 11.24 7.84
C GLY A 308 8.93 10.02 7.00
N LEU A 309 7.95 9.23 7.44
CA LEU A 309 7.36 8.10 6.68
C LEU A 309 6.02 8.47 6.03
N ASP A 310 5.75 9.76 5.85
CA ASP A 310 4.48 10.26 5.29
C ASP A 310 4.20 9.69 3.91
N HIS A 311 5.25 9.49 3.10
CA HIS A 311 5.12 8.92 1.76
C HIS A 311 4.52 7.51 1.80
N GLU A 312 5.03 6.63 2.65
CA GLU A 312 4.61 5.23 2.79
C GLU A 312 3.15 5.12 3.24
N TYR A 313 2.71 6.00 4.13
CA TYR A 313 1.32 6.04 4.60
C TYR A 313 0.37 6.70 3.60
N ILE A 314 0.85 7.67 2.80
CA ILE A 314 0.10 8.22 1.67
C ILE A 314 -0.10 7.14 0.61
N VAL A 315 0.95 6.41 0.23
CA VAL A 315 0.87 5.27 -0.71
C VAL A 315 -0.13 4.24 -0.22
N LEU A 316 -0.05 3.81 1.04
CA LEU A 316 -0.98 2.88 1.67
C LEU A 316 -2.45 3.35 1.54
N SER A 317 -2.70 4.62 1.89
CA SER A 317 -4.03 5.24 1.80
C SER A 317 -4.56 5.27 0.37
N GLU A 318 -3.71 5.66 -0.58
CA GLU A 318 -4.09 5.77 -2.00
C GLU A 318 -4.28 4.41 -2.67
N LEU A 319 -3.50 3.39 -2.30
CA LEU A 319 -3.74 2.00 -2.71
C LEU A 319 -5.07 1.47 -2.17
N ALA A 320 -5.37 1.73 -0.89
CA ALA A 320 -6.64 1.31 -0.31
C ALA A 320 -7.85 1.98 -1.01
N LYS A 321 -7.78 3.29 -1.25
CA LYS A 321 -8.82 4.04 -1.98
C LYS A 321 -8.91 3.63 -3.43
N GLY A 322 -7.76 3.53 -4.11
CA GLY A 322 -7.69 3.11 -5.51
C GLY A 322 -8.34 1.76 -5.74
N PHE A 323 -8.16 0.80 -4.82
CA PHE A 323 -8.84 -0.50 -4.90
C PHE A 323 -10.37 -0.38 -4.82
N VAL A 324 -10.89 0.46 -3.91
CA VAL A 324 -12.34 0.71 -3.82
C VAL A 324 -12.86 1.40 -5.09
N ASP A 325 -12.11 2.39 -5.59
CA ASP A 325 -12.49 3.15 -6.78
C ASP A 325 -12.57 2.27 -8.03
N ILE A 326 -11.58 1.39 -8.26
CA ILE A 326 -11.65 0.45 -9.39
C ILE A 326 -12.76 -0.59 -9.23
N THR A 327 -13.05 -1.00 -7.99
CA THR A 327 -14.11 -1.97 -7.70
C THR A 327 -15.50 -1.38 -7.93
N THR A 328 -15.67 -0.08 -7.66
CA THR A 328 -16.91 0.66 -7.91
C THR A 328 -17.02 1.22 -9.34
N GLY A 329 -16.01 0.99 -10.19
CA GLY A 329 -15.96 1.47 -11.57
C GLY A 329 -15.61 2.96 -11.71
N ASN A 330 -15.11 3.60 -10.67
CA ASN A 330 -14.77 5.02 -10.65
C ASN A 330 -13.30 5.26 -11.06
N ALA A 331 -12.96 4.96 -12.31
CA ALA A 331 -11.60 5.11 -12.84
C ALA A 331 -11.02 6.54 -12.73
N LYS A 332 -11.90 7.57 -12.65
CA LYS A 332 -11.47 8.98 -12.57
C LYS A 332 -10.95 9.39 -11.18
N SER A 333 -11.33 8.68 -10.14
CA SER A 333 -10.90 8.96 -8.76
C SER A 333 -9.59 8.30 -8.39
N VAL A 334 -9.11 7.36 -9.22
CA VAL A 334 -7.82 6.70 -9.00
C VAL A 334 -6.69 7.74 -9.07
N SER A 335 -5.81 7.75 -8.09
CA SER A 335 -4.66 8.66 -8.02
C SER A 335 -3.83 8.59 -9.31
N LYS A 336 -3.40 9.74 -9.81
CA LYS A 336 -2.75 9.86 -11.13
C LYS A 336 -1.50 8.95 -11.24
N TRP A 337 -0.71 8.85 -10.19
CA TRP A 337 0.49 8.02 -10.19
C TRP A 337 0.18 6.50 -10.31
N LEU A 338 -1.00 6.04 -9.86
CA LEU A 338 -1.47 4.66 -10.03
C LEU A 338 -1.97 4.37 -11.46
N THR A 339 -2.05 5.37 -12.31
CA THR A 339 -2.49 5.24 -13.72
C THR A 339 -1.32 5.31 -14.70
N ASP A 340 -0.09 5.38 -14.20
CA ASP A 340 1.15 5.41 -14.97
C ASP A 340 2.16 4.42 -14.37
N TRP A 341 2.49 3.38 -15.16
CA TRP A 341 3.29 2.24 -14.68
C TRP A 341 4.68 2.64 -14.19
N GLU A 342 5.38 3.47 -14.94
CA GLU A 342 6.72 3.93 -14.57
C GLU A 342 6.71 4.68 -13.23
N THR A 343 5.65 5.42 -12.97
CA THR A 343 5.45 6.10 -11.70
C THR A 343 5.11 5.13 -10.58
N VAL A 344 4.35 4.05 -10.85
CA VAL A 344 4.04 3.00 -9.85
C VAL A 344 5.32 2.33 -9.36
N GLU A 345 6.19 1.90 -10.26
CA GLU A 345 7.46 1.24 -9.91
C GLU A 345 8.36 2.09 -9.00
N ASN A 346 8.33 3.41 -9.17
CA ASN A 346 9.14 4.35 -8.37
C ASN A 346 8.53 4.70 -7.00
N ASN A 347 7.24 4.45 -6.80
CA ASN A 347 6.53 4.85 -5.58
C ASN A 347 6.20 3.69 -4.64
N VAL A 348 6.19 2.45 -5.14
CA VAL A 348 5.71 1.29 -4.39
C VAL A 348 6.87 0.35 -4.06
N ASN A 349 6.89 -0.15 -2.82
CA ASN A 349 7.83 -1.20 -2.44
C ASN A 349 7.55 -2.50 -3.22
N ILE A 350 8.60 -3.24 -3.58
CA ILE A 350 8.50 -4.49 -4.35
C ILE A 350 7.53 -5.51 -3.72
N MET A 351 7.43 -5.58 -2.39
CA MET A 351 6.52 -6.48 -1.68
C MET A 351 5.05 -6.11 -1.91
N CYS A 352 4.74 -4.83 -2.16
CA CYS A 352 3.40 -4.33 -2.40
C CYS A 352 3.08 -4.16 -3.90
N MET A 353 4.06 -4.31 -4.78
CA MET A 353 3.93 -4.05 -6.22
C MET A 353 2.76 -4.84 -6.84
N SER A 354 2.65 -6.13 -6.56
CA SER A 354 1.58 -6.98 -7.11
C SER A 354 0.16 -6.52 -6.70
N TYR A 355 0.02 -5.81 -5.57
CA TYR A 355 -1.24 -5.20 -5.18
C TYR A 355 -1.55 -3.94 -6.03
N ALA A 356 -0.55 -3.10 -6.28
CA ALA A 356 -0.69 -1.95 -7.17
C ALA A 356 -1.03 -2.38 -8.61
N ASP A 357 -0.48 -3.51 -9.06
CA ASP A 357 -0.75 -4.13 -10.35
C ASP A 357 -2.23 -4.47 -10.56
N ILE A 358 -2.91 -4.92 -9.51
CA ILE A 358 -4.37 -5.16 -9.56
C ILE A 358 -5.10 -3.86 -9.85
N ILE A 359 -4.72 -2.76 -9.20
CA ILE A 359 -5.36 -1.46 -9.38
C ILE A 359 -5.10 -0.94 -10.80
N TYR A 360 -3.84 -0.95 -11.22
CA TYR A 360 -3.45 -0.49 -12.55
C TYR A 360 -4.09 -1.33 -13.67
N GLY A 361 -4.05 -2.66 -13.55
CA GLY A 361 -4.66 -3.56 -14.52
C GLY A 361 -6.17 -3.34 -14.64
N LYS A 362 -6.89 -3.20 -13.53
CA LYS A 362 -8.33 -2.90 -13.57
C LYS A 362 -8.62 -1.52 -14.14
N TRP A 363 -7.79 -0.52 -13.82
CA TRP A 363 -7.93 0.82 -14.40
C TRP A 363 -7.80 0.79 -15.93
N LEU A 364 -6.85 0.02 -16.48
CA LEU A 364 -6.73 -0.18 -17.93
C LEU A 364 -7.99 -0.81 -18.54
N LEU A 365 -8.60 -1.79 -17.86
CA LEU A 365 -9.86 -2.39 -18.30
C LEU A 365 -11.02 -1.39 -18.27
N LEU A 366 -11.14 -0.60 -17.19
CA LEU A 366 -12.20 0.41 -17.04
C LEU A 366 -12.08 1.56 -18.06
N THR A 367 -10.86 1.80 -18.57
CA THR A 367 -10.59 2.79 -19.62
C THR A 367 -10.49 2.16 -21.01
N GLU A 368 -10.94 0.91 -21.17
CA GLU A 368 -11.01 0.16 -22.44
C GLU A 368 -9.67 -0.06 -23.14
N GLN A 369 -8.55 0.04 -22.39
CA GLN A 369 -7.18 -0.17 -22.91
C GLN A 369 -6.80 -1.67 -22.92
N TYR A 370 -7.67 -2.53 -23.44
CA TYR A 370 -7.52 -4.00 -23.37
C TYR A 370 -6.22 -4.51 -23.99
N THR A 371 -5.86 -3.99 -25.16
CA THR A 371 -4.63 -4.41 -25.88
C THR A 371 -3.38 -4.03 -25.10
N ARG A 372 -3.35 -2.82 -24.52
CA ARG A 372 -2.25 -2.37 -23.67
C ARG A 372 -2.10 -3.26 -22.44
N PHE A 373 -3.22 -3.57 -21.77
CA PHE A 373 -3.23 -4.46 -20.63
C PHE A 373 -2.67 -5.85 -20.97
N LEU A 374 -3.12 -6.45 -22.09
CA LEU A 374 -2.61 -7.77 -22.51
C LEU A 374 -1.13 -7.74 -22.84
N GLY A 375 -0.62 -6.62 -23.36
CA GLY A 375 0.82 -6.45 -23.67
C GLY A 375 1.71 -6.55 -22.44
N ILE A 376 1.25 -6.06 -21.29
CA ILE A 376 2.03 -6.05 -20.02
C ILE A 376 1.63 -7.15 -19.05
N SER A 377 0.53 -7.89 -19.32
CA SER A 377 -0.02 -8.86 -18.36
C SER A 377 0.95 -9.96 -17.94
N GLY A 378 1.90 -10.31 -18.80
CA GLY A 378 2.97 -11.25 -18.48
C GLY A 378 3.94 -10.71 -17.43
N GLU A 379 4.28 -9.43 -17.49
CA GLU A 379 5.14 -8.75 -16.52
C GLU A 379 4.44 -8.66 -15.15
N LEU A 380 3.14 -8.28 -15.14
CA LEU A 380 2.35 -8.21 -13.91
C LEU A 380 2.25 -9.57 -13.20
N LEU A 381 2.04 -10.66 -13.96
CA LEU A 381 2.08 -12.02 -13.42
C LEU A 381 3.48 -12.40 -12.93
N GLY A 382 4.53 -11.93 -13.61
CA GLY A 382 5.92 -12.09 -13.19
C GLY A 382 6.17 -11.46 -11.82
N VAL A 383 5.70 -10.22 -11.62
CA VAL A 383 5.79 -9.52 -10.32
C VAL A 383 5.08 -10.30 -9.21
N ALA A 384 3.85 -10.78 -9.45
CA ALA A 384 3.11 -11.61 -8.48
C ALA A 384 3.86 -12.93 -8.14
N SER A 385 4.69 -13.41 -9.05
CA SER A 385 5.47 -14.65 -8.86
C SER A 385 6.76 -14.46 -8.07
N ILE A 386 7.27 -13.23 -7.91
CA ILE A 386 8.49 -12.94 -7.13
C ILE A 386 8.36 -13.43 -5.69
N PHE A 387 7.20 -13.21 -5.08
CA PHE A 387 6.86 -13.64 -3.72
C PHE A 387 5.77 -14.72 -3.69
N SER A 388 5.50 -15.36 -4.83
CA SER A 388 4.45 -16.40 -4.97
C SER A 388 3.05 -15.98 -4.53
N ASN A 389 2.70 -14.67 -4.63
CA ASN A 389 1.41 -14.17 -4.17
C ASN A 389 0.22 -14.70 -4.98
N GLU A 390 -0.65 -15.50 -4.37
CA GLU A 390 -1.79 -16.14 -5.06
C GLU A 390 -2.97 -15.18 -5.32
N MET A 391 -3.27 -14.28 -4.38
CA MET A 391 -4.39 -13.35 -4.56
C MET A 391 -4.25 -12.45 -5.81
N PRO A 392 -3.09 -11.79 -6.07
CA PRO A 392 -2.89 -11.04 -7.30
C PRO A 392 -3.03 -11.88 -8.57
N LYS A 393 -2.55 -13.13 -8.58
CA LYS A 393 -2.70 -14.03 -9.74
C LYS A 393 -4.17 -14.26 -10.09
N ILE A 394 -5.03 -14.51 -9.10
CA ILE A 394 -6.47 -14.69 -9.32
C ILE A 394 -7.06 -13.45 -10.01
N TYR A 395 -6.81 -12.24 -9.50
CA TYR A 395 -7.30 -11.00 -10.12
C TYR A 395 -6.76 -10.80 -11.54
N LEU A 396 -5.46 -10.99 -11.74
CA LEU A 396 -4.83 -10.79 -13.04
C LEU A 396 -5.36 -11.78 -14.09
N TYR A 397 -5.55 -13.05 -13.76
CA TYR A 397 -6.17 -14.01 -14.68
C TYR A 397 -7.61 -13.64 -15.03
N ILE A 398 -8.40 -13.17 -14.06
CA ILE A 398 -9.75 -12.63 -14.32
C ILE A 398 -9.66 -11.45 -15.31
N TYR A 399 -8.73 -10.52 -15.11
CA TYR A 399 -8.57 -9.34 -15.97
C TYR A 399 -8.10 -9.72 -17.38
N ILE A 400 -7.19 -10.70 -17.51
CA ILE A 400 -6.75 -11.24 -18.81
C ILE A 400 -7.94 -11.91 -19.53
N ALA A 401 -8.80 -12.62 -18.80
CA ALA A 401 -10.00 -13.21 -19.37
C ALA A 401 -10.98 -12.14 -19.86
N ILE A 402 -11.23 -11.08 -19.06
CA ILE A 402 -12.06 -9.94 -19.44
C ILE A 402 -11.52 -9.29 -20.72
N ALA A 403 -10.24 -8.95 -20.78
CA ALA A 403 -9.64 -8.29 -21.92
C ALA A 403 -9.73 -9.14 -23.20
N ASN A 404 -9.47 -10.45 -23.12
CA ASN A 404 -9.62 -11.35 -24.25
C ASN A 404 -11.09 -11.45 -24.71
N ASN A 405 -12.04 -11.52 -23.77
CA ASN A 405 -13.48 -11.56 -24.11
C ASN A 405 -13.92 -10.29 -24.85
N MET A 406 -13.50 -9.12 -24.37
CA MET A 406 -13.81 -7.82 -24.99
C MET A 406 -13.21 -7.65 -26.38
N LEU A 407 -12.08 -8.30 -26.65
CA LEU A 407 -11.43 -8.34 -27.97
C LEU A 407 -11.94 -9.49 -28.87
N GLY A 408 -12.97 -10.24 -28.44
CA GLY A 408 -13.58 -11.32 -29.23
C GLY A 408 -12.86 -12.67 -29.13
N ASN A 409 -11.81 -12.81 -28.34
CA ASN A 409 -11.05 -14.05 -28.16
C ASN A 409 -11.71 -14.97 -27.12
N LYS A 410 -12.95 -15.38 -27.32
CA LYS A 410 -13.80 -16.07 -26.34
C LYS A 410 -13.19 -17.37 -25.81
N ASP A 411 -12.66 -18.23 -26.68
CA ASP A 411 -12.06 -19.52 -26.25
C ASP A 411 -10.85 -19.31 -25.34
N LYS A 412 -10.05 -18.28 -25.63
CA LYS A 412 -8.91 -17.92 -24.79
C LYS A 412 -9.38 -17.35 -23.46
N ALA A 413 -10.41 -16.51 -23.45
CA ALA A 413 -11.01 -15.95 -22.24
C ALA A 413 -11.54 -17.06 -21.32
N VAL A 414 -12.26 -18.06 -21.87
CA VAL A 414 -12.75 -19.22 -21.12
C VAL A 414 -11.57 -19.96 -20.47
N ARG A 415 -10.56 -20.39 -21.24
CA ARG A 415 -9.42 -21.13 -20.69
C ARG A 415 -8.70 -20.38 -19.56
N ILE A 416 -8.46 -19.08 -19.74
CA ILE A 416 -7.76 -18.28 -18.73
C ILE A 416 -8.60 -18.09 -17.47
N LEU A 417 -9.92 -17.89 -17.60
CA LEU A 417 -10.80 -17.82 -16.44
C LEU A 417 -10.82 -19.14 -15.67
N GLY A 418 -10.69 -20.28 -16.38
CA GLY A 418 -10.53 -21.60 -15.75
C GLY A 418 -9.32 -21.66 -14.82
N THR A 419 -8.18 -21.10 -15.21
CA THR A 419 -7.00 -21.02 -14.33
C THR A 419 -7.30 -20.21 -13.05
N ALA A 420 -7.99 -19.08 -13.16
CA ALA A 420 -8.41 -18.31 -11.98
C ALA A 420 -9.38 -19.10 -11.08
N LEU A 421 -10.31 -19.86 -11.70
CA LEU A 421 -11.25 -20.69 -10.95
C LEU A 421 -10.51 -21.83 -10.21
N ASP A 422 -9.53 -22.46 -10.82
CA ASP A 422 -8.74 -23.53 -10.18
C ASP A 422 -8.05 -23.03 -8.92
N ILE A 423 -7.32 -21.93 -9.01
CA ILE A 423 -6.60 -21.33 -7.87
C ILE A 423 -7.57 -20.94 -6.74
N ALA A 424 -8.68 -20.31 -7.10
CA ALA A 424 -9.63 -19.79 -6.11
C ALA A 424 -10.52 -20.85 -5.47
N LEU A 425 -10.86 -21.92 -6.20
CA LEU A 425 -11.75 -23.01 -5.75
C LEU A 425 -11.22 -23.67 -4.48
N ALA A 426 -9.95 -23.94 -4.44
CA ALA A 426 -9.28 -24.63 -3.36
C ALA A 426 -9.49 -23.95 -1.98
N ASN A 427 -9.43 -22.62 -1.96
CA ASN A 427 -9.68 -21.81 -0.75
C ASN A 427 -11.12 -21.26 -0.67
N SER A 428 -11.98 -21.58 -1.64
CA SER A 428 -13.37 -21.07 -1.77
C SER A 428 -13.43 -19.53 -1.89
N PHE A 429 -12.45 -18.89 -2.54
CA PHE A 429 -12.36 -17.44 -2.70
C PHE A 429 -13.25 -16.92 -3.83
N VAL A 430 -14.50 -16.57 -3.51
CA VAL A 430 -15.51 -16.11 -4.48
C VAL A 430 -15.37 -14.62 -4.81
N MET A 431 -14.84 -13.78 -3.90
CA MET A 431 -14.92 -12.33 -4.04
C MET A 431 -14.21 -11.74 -5.26
N PRO A 432 -13.03 -12.23 -5.71
CA PRO A 432 -12.43 -11.73 -6.94
C PRO A 432 -13.33 -11.86 -8.16
N PHE A 433 -14.13 -12.94 -8.24
CA PHE A 433 -15.14 -13.13 -9.31
C PHE A 433 -16.37 -12.27 -9.10
N VAL A 434 -16.84 -12.13 -7.87
CA VAL A 434 -17.99 -11.30 -7.49
C VAL A 434 -17.78 -9.84 -7.87
N GLU A 435 -16.60 -9.29 -7.55
CA GLU A 435 -16.22 -7.89 -7.86
C GLU A 435 -16.05 -7.63 -9.37
N ASN A 436 -15.93 -8.69 -10.17
CA ASN A 436 -15.78 -8.62 -11.62
C ASN A 436 -16.96 -9.24 -12.38
N TYR A 437 -18.00 -9.67 -11.67
CA TYR A 437 -19.06 -10.54 -12.20
C TYR A 437 -19.77 -9.96 -13.43
N THR A 438 -19.97 -8.65 -13.49
CA THR A 438 -20.62 -7.98 -14.64
C THR A 438 -19.91 -8.22 -15.97
N HIS A 439 -18.61 -8.49 -15.97
CA HIS A 439 -17.81 -8.71 -17.17
C HIS A 439 -17.54 -10.17 -17.49
N ILE A 440 -17.75 -11.08 -16.54
CA ILE A 440 -17.41 -12.50 -16.67
C ILE A 440 -18.60 -13.45 -16.45
N SER A 441 -19.80 -12.93 -16.19
CA SER A 441 -20.97 -13.74 -15.79
C SER A 441 -21.27 -14.87 -16.75
N GLU A 442 -21.24 -14.63 -18.07
CA GLU A 442 -21.50 -15.65 -19.09
C GLU A 442 -20.44 -16.76 -19.04
N ILE A 443 -19.15 -16.38 -18.93
CA ILE A 443 -18.06 -17.34 -18.89
C ILE A 443 -18.11 -18.15 -17.58
N VAL A 444 -18.30 -17.50 -16.43
CA VAL A 444 -18.42 -18.19 -15.13
C VAL A 444 -19.58 -19.18 -15.16
N THR A 445 -20.73 -18.76 -15.70
CA THR A 445 -21.92 -19.62 -15.77
C THR A 445 -21.68 -20.87 -16.63
N SER A 446 -20.90 -20.77 -17.70
CA SER A 446 -20.57 -21.93 -18.55
C SER A 446 -19.81 -23.03 -17.79
N TYR A 447 -18.99 -22.67 -16.81
CA TYR A 447 -18.31 -23.63 -15.94
C TYR A 447 -19.24 -24.35 -14.96
N GLY A 448 -20.44 -23.82 -14.70
CA GLY A 448 -21.43 -24.47 -13.84
C GLY A 448 -21.95 -25.81 -14.38
N MET A 449 -21.70 -26.14 -15.64
CA MET A 449 -22.00 -27.44 -16.23
C MET A 449 -21.03 -28.54 -15.79
N ASP A 450 -19.79 -28.16 -15.43
CA ASP A 450 -18.78 -29.05 -14.89
C ASP A 450 -19.05 -29.33 -13.40
N MET A 451 -19.07 -30.60 -13.02
CA MET A 451 -19.30 -31.00 -11.61
C MET A 451 -18.25 -30.42 -10.66
N LYS A 452 -17.00 -30.23 -11.14
CA LYS A 452 -15.90 -29.65 -10.36
C LYS A 452 -16.23 -28.25 -9.87
N TYR A 453 -16.85 -27.42 -10.70
CA TYR A 453 -17.06 -25.99 -10.40
C TYR A 453 -18.50 -25.65 -10.01
N ARG A 454 -19.44 -26.60 -10.14
CA ARG A 454 -20.89 -26.35 -10.02
C ARG A 454 -21.28 -25.57 -8.76
N ASP A 455 -20.89 -26.05 -7.60
CA ASP A 455 -21.27 -25.43 -6.32
C ASP A 455 -20.53 -24.09 -6.11
N PHE A 456 -19.28 -24.01 -6.55
CA PHE A 456 -18.50 -22.79 -6.49
C PHE A 456 -19.07 -21.69 -7.38
N VAL A 457 -19.44 -22.00 -8.63
CA VAL A 457 -20.10 -21.07 -9.56
C VAL A 457 -21.46 -20.62 -9.02
N LYS A 458 -22.25 -21.54 -8.43
CA LYS A 458 -23.52 -21.21 -7.79
C LYS A 458 -23.33 -20.23 -6.62
N LYS A 459 -22.28 -20.44 -5.81
CA LYS A 459 -21.91 -19.55 -4.71
C LYS A 459 -21.49 -18.17 -5.23
N ILE A 460 -20.63 -18.11 -6.26
CA ILE A 460 -20.23 -16.84 -6.91
C ILE A 460 -21.48 -16.08 -7.39
N ALA A 461 -22.38 -16.71 -8.13
CA ALA A 461 -23.58 -16.06 -8.67
C ALA A 461 -24.50 -15.55 -7.57
N GLY A 462 -24.71 -16.33 -6.50
CA GLY A 462 -25.53 -15.95 -5.35
C GLY A 462 -24.98 -14.72 -4.61
N VAL A 463 -23.67 -14.70 -4.35
CA VAL A 463 -23.02 -13.55 -3.70
C VAL A 463 -23.01 -12.33 -4.63
N ALA A 464 -22.73 -12.52 -5.92
CA ALA A 464 -22.67 -11.44 -6.92
C ALA A 464 -24.01 -10.71 -7.08
N ALA A 465 -25.13 -11.43 -7.00
CA ALA A 465 -26.47 -10.83 -7.09
C ALA A 465 -26.69 -9.80 -5.95
N LYS A 466 -26.38 -10.15 -4.70
CA LYS A 466 -26.51 -9.27 -3.54
C LYS A 466 -25.49 -8.13 -3.59
N TYR A 467 -24.23 -8.45 -3.84
CA TYR A 467 -23.13 -7.48 -3.92
C TYR A 467 -23.39 -6.43 -5.00
N GLY A 468 -23.78 -6.85 -6.22
CA GLY A 468 -24.10 -5.93 -7.30
C GLY A 468 -25.30 -5.01 -6.99
N ALA A 469 -26.30 -5.50 -6.25
CA ALA A 469 -27.40 -4.67 -5.79
C ALA A 469 -26.91 -3.62 -4.76
N GLY A 470 -26.05 -4.01 -3.84
CA GLY A 470 -25.44 -3.13 -2.86
C GLY A 470 -24.58 -2.02 -3.51
N VAL A 471 -23.71 -2.38 -4.45
CA VAL A 471 -22.89 -1.40 -5.20
C VAL A 471 -23.79 -0.39 -5.93
N ARG A 472 -24.83 -0.88 -6.65
CA ARG A 472 -25.77 0.03 -7.34
C ARG A 472 -26.49 0.98 -6.37
N SER A 473 -26.88 0.49 -5.19
CA SER A 473 -27.48 1.33 -4.14
C SER A 473 -26.53 2.44 -3.69
N ILE A 474 -25.27 2.10 -3.41
CA ILE A 474 -24.23 3.07 -2.98
C ILE A 474 -23.99 4.11 -4.06
N LEU A 475 -23.77 3.71 -5.31
CA LEU A 475 -23.52 4.62 -6.43
C LEU A 475 -24.72 5.56 -6.69
N LYS A 476 -25.95 5.05 -6.58
CA LYS A 476 -27.16 5.86 -6.69
C LYS A 476 -27.23 6.92 -5.57
N ASN A 477 -26.98 6.53 -4.33
CA ASN A 477 -27.00 7.43 -3.19
C ASN A 477 -25.86 8.47 -3.23
N ALA A 478 -24.64 8.07 -3.67
CA ALA A 478 -23.55 8.98 -3.92
C ALA A 478 -23.95 10.08 -4.92
N LYS A 479 -24.49 9.66 -6.08
CA LYS A 479 -24.95 10.60 -7.10
C LYS A 479 -26.07 11.52 -6.60
N ASN A 480 -26.99 11.01 -5.80
CA ASN A 480 -28.08 11.81 -5.23
C ASN A 480 -27.55 12.86 -4.24
N LYS A 481 -26.58 12.49 -3.37
CA LYS A 481 -25.96 13.44 -2.41
C LYS A 481 -25.06 14.45 -3.10
N ASP A 482 -24.31 14.05 -4.13
CA ASP A 482 -23.51 14.98 -4.94
C ASP A 482 -24.38 15.99 -5.69
N ASN A 483 -25.59 15.62 -6.03
CA ASN A 483 -26.58 16.49 -6.65
C ASN A 483 -27.50 17.18 -5.63
N PHE A 484 -27.18 17.15 -4.33
CA PHE A 484 -28.01 17.75 -3.26
C PHE A 484 -29.46 17.24 -3.24
N GLY A 485 -29.71 16.01 -3.67
CA GLY A 485 -31.06 15.45 -3.83
C GLY A 485 -31.84 16.00 -5.05
N LEU A 486 -31.19 16.81 -5.87
CA LEU A 486 -31.77 17.35 -7.10
C LEU A 486 -31.68 16.33 -8.24
N THR A 487 -32.69 16.28 -9.09
CA THR A 487 -32.60 15.58 -10.38
C THR A 487 -31.61 16.29 -11.31
N ALA A 488 -31.15 15.63 -12.36
CA ALA A 488 -30.22 16.24 -13.33
C ALA A 488 -30.76 17.57 -13.89
N ARG A 489 -32.07 17.63 -14.17
CA ARG A 489 -32.72 18.85 -14.68
C ARG A 489 -32.85 19.94 -13.64
N GLU A 490 -33.20 19.59 -12.40
CA GLU A 490 -33.22 20.54 -11.27
C GLU A 490 -31.82 21.08 -10.97
N LEU A 491 -30.79 20.24 -11.02
CA LEU A 491 -29.40 20.65 -10.83
C LEU A 491 -28.93 21.63 -11.89
N GLU A 492 -29.30 21.39 -13.16
CA GLU A 492 -28.98 22.28 -14.28
C GLU A 492 -29.62 23.66 -14.08
N VAL A 493 -30.91 23.69 -13.75
CA VAL A 493 -31.62 24.92 -13.42
C VAL A 493 -31.01 25.61 -12.20
N ALA A 494 -30.65 24.87 -11.14
CA ALA A 494 -30.02 25.41 -9.94
C ALA A 494 -28.66 26.06 -10.21
N LYS A 495 -27.81 25.42 -11.05
CA LYS A 495 -26.49 25.94 -11.45
C LYS A 495 -26.63 27.26 -12.25
N LEU A 496 -27.54 27.31 -13.22
CA LEU A 496 -27.79 28.51 -14.00
C LEU A 496 -28.36 29.66 -13.10
N ALA A 497 -29.23 29.28 -12.16
CA ALA A 497 -29.77 30.23 -11.19
C ALA A 497 -28.71 30.75 -10.21
N ALA A 498 -27.78 29.91 -9.76
CA ALA A 498 -26.59 30.31 -8.97
C ALA A 498 -25.65 31.21 -9.77
N GLY A 499 -25.55 31.02 -11.09
CA GLY A 499 -24.85 31.86 -12.05
C GLY A 499 -25.54 33.21 -12.33
N ARG A 500 -26.59 33.55 -11.57
CA ARG A 500 -27.39 34.81 -11.64
C ARG A 500 -28.25 34.99 -12.90
N LEU A 501 -28.47 33.97 -13.72
CA LEU A 501 -29.38 34.03 -14.85
C LEU A 501 -30.82 34.22 -14.34
N SER A 502 -31.62 35.07 -14.95
CA SER A 502 -33.05 35.22 -14.67
C SER A 502 -33.85 33.99 -15.11
N ASN A 503 -35.06 33.79 -14.62
CA ASN A 503 -35.88 32.65 -15.06
C ASN A 503 -36.15 32.65 -16.57
N LYS A 504 -36.23 33.84 -17.19
CA LYS A 504 -36.39 33.99 -18.64
C LYS A 504 -35.14 33.57 -19.41
N GLU A 505 -33.94 33.91 -18.92
CA GLU A 505 -32.68 33.48 -19.53
C GLU A 505 -32.45 31.99 -19.36
N ILE A 506 -32.76 31.42 -18.18
CA ILE A 506 -32.71 29.98 -17.95
C ILE A 506 -33.68 29.26 -18.87
N ALA A 507 -34.88 29.77 -19.06
CA ALA A 507 -35.87 29.21 -19.94
C ALA A 507 -35.40 29.21 -21.40
N ALA A 508 -34.74 30.28 -21.85
CA ALA A 508 -34.15 30.39 -23.17
C ALA A 508 -32.97 29.41 -23.35
N GLU A 509 -32.04 29.34 -22.38
CA GLU A 509 -30.86 28.45 -22.40
C GLU A 509 -31.25 26.98 -22.45
N LEU A 510 -32.31 26.62 -21.69
CA LEU A 510 -32.73 25.20 -21.54
C LEU A 510 -33.87 24.82 -22.51
N PHE A 511 -34.29 25.71 -23.38
CA PHE A 511 -35.39 25.52 -24.33
C PHE A 511 -36.70 25.04 -23.67
N ILE A 512 -37.09 25.65 -22.53
CA ILE A 512 -38.33 25.34 -21.79
C ILE A 512 -39.13 26.63 -21.49
N ALA A 513 -40.37 26.46 -21.05
CA ALA A 513 -41.21 27.58 -20.66
C ALA A 513 -40.72 28.24 -19.34
N GLU A 514 -40.81 29.57 -19.21
CA GLU A 514 -40.47 30.30 -17.99
C GLU A 514 -41.31 29.82 -16.78
N SER A 515 -42.55 29.42 -16.99
CA SER A 515 -43.40 28.81 -15.97
C SER A 515 -42.82 27.49 -15.44
N THR A 516 -42.20 26.68 -16.33
CA THR A 516 -41.52 25.45 -15.94
C THR A 516 -40.30 25.75 -15.07
N VAL A 517 -39.49 26.77 -15.42
CA VAL A 517 -38.36 27.21 -14.58
C VAL A 517 -38.84 27.63 -13.21
N LYS A 518 -39.93 28.43 -13.11
CA LYS A 518 -40.51 28.89 -11.82
C LYS A 518 -40.96 27.72 -10.95
N SER A 519 -41.64 26.71 -11.53
CA SER A 519 -42.05 25.50 -10.79
C SER A 519 -40.89 24.68 -10.32
N THR A 520 -39.86 24.48 -11.19
CA THR A 520 -38.64 23.76 -10.86
C THR A 520 -37.86 24.48 -9.75
N MET A 521 -37.75 25.80 -9.80
CA MET A 521 -37.11 26.59 -8.73
C MET A 521 -37.79 26.40 -7.37
N LYS A 522 -39.12 26.35 -7.35
CA LYS A 522 -39.88 26.07 -6.11
C LYS A 522 -39.55 24.69 -5.56
N THR A 523 -39.46 23.69 -6.41
CA THR A 523 -39.07 22.33 -6.02
C THR A 523 -37.63 22.29 -5.51
N ILE A 524 -36.69 23.00 -6.17
CA ILE A 524 -35.30 23.13 -5.74
C ILE A 524 -35.21 23.75 -4.35
N PHE A 525 -35.91 24.86 -4.10
CA PHE A 525 -35.91 25.52 -2.81
C PHE A 525 -36.43 24.60 -1.69
N ASN A 526 -37.50 23.87 -1.93
CA ASN A 526 -38.04 22.90 -0.98
C ASN A 526 -37.02 21.74 -0.70
N LYS A 527 -36.31 21.24 -1.74
CA LYS A 527 -35.36 20.14 -1.60
C LYS A 527 -34.08 20.57 -0.89
N LEU A 528 -33.64 21.80 -1.07
CA LEU A 528 -32.42 22.35 -0.47
C LEU A 528 -32.69 23.06 0.86
N ASP A 529 -33.94 23.14 1.30
CA ASP A 529 -34.40 23.88 2.50
C ASP A 529 -33.90 25.33 2.52
N ILE A 530 -34.03 26.01 1.38
CA ILE A 530 -33.65 27.44 1.22
C ILE A 530 -34.84 28.27 0.83
N ASN A 531 -34.81 29.56 1.23
CA ASN A 531 -35.91 30.47 0.97
C ASN A 531 -35.56 31.57 -0.05
N LYS A 532 -34.31 31.76 -0.37
CA LYS A 532 -33.85 32.83 -1.25
C LYS A 532 -32.94 32.30 -2.36
N ARG A 533 -33.07 32.88 -3.55
CA ARG A 533 -32.24 32.52 -4.71
C ARG A 533 -30.74 32.75 -4.45
N GLN A 534 -30.40 33.75 -3.63
CA GLN A 534 -29.02 34.05 -3.24
C GLN A 534 -28.37 32.90 -2.49
N ASP A 535 -29.14 32.09 -1.75
CA ASP A 535 -28.65 30.96 -0.98
C ASP A 535 -28.10 29.84 -1.88
N LEU A 536 -28.61 29.73 -3.13
CA LEU A 536 -28.06 28.79 -4.13
C LEU A 536 -26.57 29.02 -4.42
N MET A 537 -26.12 30.28 -4.39
CA MET A 537 -24.71 30.61 -4.62
C MET A 537 -23.80 30.03 -3.54
N ASN A 538 -24.26 29.93 -2.31
CA ASN A 538 -23.51 29.38 -1.20
C ASN A 538 -23.37 27.86 -1.35
N PHE A 539 -24.43 27.15 -1.76
CA PHE A 539 -24.43 25.73 -2.04
C PHE A 539 -23.41 25.29 -3.11
N PHE A 540 -23.13 26.16 -4.09
CA PHE A 540 -22.22 25.86 -5.20
C PHE A 540 -20.83 26.51 -5.08
N LYS A 541 -20.56 27.32 -4.03
CA LYS A 541 -19.26 27.94 -3.76
C LYS A 541 -18.36 27.10 -2.84
N GLU A 542 -18.93 26.19 -2.05
CA GLU A 542 -18.19 25.35 -1.09
C GLU A 542 -17.60 24.06 -1.71
N LYS A 543 -17.69 23.91 -3.01
CA LYS A 543 -17.01 22.88 -3.81
C LYS A 543 -16.08 23.52 -4.85
#